data_be0b23580c97aebc758ff15ee0f2944f
#
_entry.id   be0b23580c97aebc758ff15ee0f2944f
#
_cell.length_a   1.000
_cell.length_b   1.000
_cell.length_c   1.000
_cell.angle_alpha   90.00
_cell.angle_beta   90.00
_cell.angle_gamma   90.00
#
_symmetry.space_group_name_H-M   'P 1'
#
loop_
_entity.id
_entity.type
_entity.pdbx_description
1 polymer ?
#
loop_
_entity_poly.entity_id
_entity_poly.type
_entity_poly.pdbx_seq_one_letter_code
_entity_poly.pdbx_strand_id
1 'polypeptide(L)'
;MKYFEVGGQEVVTSVLAVRFTKQGHNIVIVSFNPPARLMKERLPEDIPFYVLDGFHYSRKNIKMIRNILEKHRIKVVINQWGLPYLPILVLRKACGKQNIKIVSVYHNDPGTNARLKIVEEQIKQVAGKWCKIILKIKWHIFRIATGVSMHYVYNYSDRYMLLSQSFVSSFKRFAYLTKNDKVQILPNPITIPSSDFIFDFLQKRKEVLYVGRIDENQKRIHRIIDTWALLEASFPDWKLIIVGDGVEKRNLVGKVIQLKLNNVVFEGFQNPSLYYKRASILMLTSEYEGFGLVVVEAMSFGVIPVVYGSYSAVYDIISDGVDGVILPYNKKGYDTEFATEKMKELMLDADKRNNLAQAAIITSKRYSVESIVDSWNKLFAKL
;
A
#
# COMPACT_ATOMS: atom_id res chain seq x y z
N MET A 1 -0.81 16.66 0.08
CA MET A 1 0.28 15.63 0.03
C MET A 1 1.62 16.27 -0.35
N LYS A 2 2.77 15.61 -0.12
CA LYS A 2 4.09 16.18 -0.46
C LYS A 2 4.35 16.15 -1.95
N TYR A 3 4.19 14.99 -2.53
CA TYR A 3 4.32 14.72 -3.97
C TYR A 3 3.00 14.18 -4.51
N PHE A 4 2.83 14.21 -5.81
CA PHE A 4 1.77 13.51 -6.52
C PHE A 4 2.41 12.73 -7.68
N GLU A 5 3.15 11.69 -7.29
CA GLU A 5 3.93 10.82 -8.17
C GLU A 5 3.24 9.46 -8.34
N VAL A 6 3.81 8.56 -9.12
CA VAL A 6 3.25 7.21 -9.27
C VAL A 6 3.53 6.40 -8.01
N GLY A 7 2.49 6.24 -7.18
CA GLY A 7 2.52 5.49 -5.93
C GLY A 7 1.11 5.07 -5.51
N GLY A 8 1.02 4.07 -4.63
CA GLY A 8 -0.28 3.54 -4.21
C GLY A 8 -1.21 4.59 -3.58
N GLN A 9 -0.66 5.47 -2.74
CA GLN A 9 -1.42 6.54 -2.08
C GLN A 9 -1.98 7.55 -3.08
N GLU A 10 -1.19 7.93 -4.07
CA GLU A 10 -1.55 8.92 -5.09
C GLU A 10 -2.59 8.35 -6.06
N VAL A 11 -2.43 7.08 -6.46
CA VAL A 11 -3.42 6.38 -7.29
C VAL A 11 -4.75 6.24 -6.54
N VAL A 12 -4.75 5.85 -5.27
CA VAL A 12 -5.96 5.84 -4.42
C VAL A 12 -6.61 7.21 -4.35
N THR A 13 -5.80 8.27 -4.17
CA THR A 13 -6.31 9.66 -4.13
C THR A 13 -6.99 10.04 -5.44
N SER A 14 -6.40 9.69 -6.59
CA SER A 14 -7.00 10.01 -7.89
C SER A 14 -8.32 9.24 -8.11
N VAL A 15 -8.37 7.95 -7.75
CA VAL A 15 -9.59 7.14 -7.86
C VAL A 15 -10.72 7.72 -7.00
N LEU A 16 -10.43 8.04 -5.74
CA LEU A 16 -11.40 8.65 -4.83
C LEU A 16 -11.85 10.03 -5.32
N ALA A 17 -10.92 10.88 -5.79
CA ALA A 17 -11.26 12.20 -6.30
C ALA A 17 -12.22 12.12 -7.48
N VAL A 18 -11.92 11.27 -8.46
CA VAL A 18 -12.80 11.03 -9.63
C VAL A 18 -14.19 10.54 -9.18
N ARG A 19 -14.24 9.62 -8.24
CA ARG A 19 -15.52 9.05 -7.79
C ARG A 19 -16.36 10.06 -7.01
N PHE A 20 -15.75 10.83 -6.12
CA PHE A 20 -16.42 11.90 -5.39
C PHE A 20 -16.95 12.99 -6.32
N THR A 21 -16.18 13.39 -7.35
CA THR A 21 -16.64 14.35 -8.35
C THR A 21 -17.87 13.83 -9.09
N LYS A 22 -17.89 12.55 -9.49
CA LYS A 22 -19.06 11.91 -10.09
C LYS A 22 -20.29 11.86 -9.18
N GLN A 23 -20.12 11.95 -7.86
CA GLN A 23 -21.20 12.05 -6.88
C GLN A 23 -21.61 13.50 -6.57
N GLY A 24 -21.06 14.47 -7.29
CA GLY A 24 -21.40 15.89 -7.12
C GLY A 24 -20.62 16.63 -6.03
N HIS A 25 -19.56 16.01 -5.46
CA HIS A 25 -18.68 16.72 -4.54
C HIS A 25 -17.74 17.65 -5.31
N ASN A 26 -17.53 18.85 -4.78
CA ASN A 26 -16.51 19.77 -5.28
C ASN A 26 -15.14 19.36 -4.74
N ILE A 27 -14.30 18.78 -5.57
CA ILE A 27 -13.00 18.24 -5.20
C ILE A 27 -11.88 19.17 -5.67
N VAL A 28 -10.90 19.39 -4.78
CA VAL A 28 -9.67 20.14 -5.09
C VAL A 28 -8.48 19.34 -4.58
N ILE A 29 -7.46 19.19 -5.39
CA ILE A 29 -6.22 18.54 -4.99
C ILE A 29 -5.12 19.58 -4.75
N VAL A 30 -4.40 19.41 -3.63
CA VAL A 30 -3.30 20.29 -3.24
C VAL A 30 -2.06 19.44 -2.92
N SER A 31 -0.93 19.78 -3.53
CA SER A 31 0.38 19.20 -3.20
C SER A 31 1.41 20.27 -2.91
N PHE A 32 2.45 19.91 -2.14
CA PHE A 32 3.56 20.81 -1.88
C PHE A 32 4.53 20.94 -3.06
N ASN A 33 4.62 19.89 -3.88
CA ASN A 33 5.48 19.87 -5.06
C ASN A 33 4.66 19.59 -6.32
N PRO A 34 5.17 19.94 -7.50
CA PRO A 34 4.49 19.66 -8.76
C PRO A 34 4.15 18.16 -8.94
N PRO A 35 3.03 17.83 -9.59
CA PRO A 35 2.66 16.46 -9.86
C PRO A 35 3.53 15.86 -10.99
N ALA A 36 3.73 14.54 -10.96
CA ALA A 36 4.22 13.83 -12.13
C ALA A 36 3.16 13.86 -13.25
N ARG A 37 3.62 13.97 -14.51
CA ARG A 37 2.75 14.07 -15.70
C ARG A 37 1.71 12.95 -15.74
N LEU A 38 2.13 11.69 -15.59
CA LEU A 38 1.25 10.52 -15.60
C LEU A 38 0.15 10.56 -14.54
N MET A 39 0.41 11.16 -13.37
CA MET A 39 -0.58 11.28 -12.31
C MET A 39 -1.55 12.45 -12.56
N LYS A 40 -1.08 13.52 -13.19
CA LYS A 40 -1.96 14.64 -13.59
C LYS A 40 -2.93 14.19 -14.66
N GLU A 41 -2.50 13.40 -15.63
CA GLU A 41 -3.32 12.82 -16.71
C GLU A 41 -4.40 11.85 -16.21
N ARG A 42 -4.27 11.32 -15.00
CA ARG A 42 -5.30 10.49 -14.34
C ARG A 42 -6.48 11.30 -13.76
N LEU A 43 -6.31 12.59 -13.61
CA LEU A 43 -7.34 13.48 -13.07
C LEU A 43 -8.11 14.12 -14.20
N PRO A 44 -9.46 14.13 -14.12
CA PRO A 44 -10.29 14.95 -15.00
C PRO A 44 -9.88 16.41 -14.97
N GLU A 45 -10.06 17.11 -16.08
CA GLU A 45 -9.68 18.52 -16.22
C GLU A 45 -10.46 19.45 -15.29
N ASP A 46 -11.66 19.05 -14.90
CA ASP A 46 -12.55 19.78 -14.00
C ASP A 46 -12.13 19.69 -12.52
N ILE A 47 -11.15 18.85 -12.17
CA ILE A 47 -10.59 18.81 -10.82
C ILE A 47 -9.41 19.80 -10.70
N PRO A 48 -9.58 20.94 -9.99
CA PRO A 48 -8.50 21.90 -9.80
C PRO A 48 -7.33 21.29 -9.02
N PHE A 49 -6.12 21.49 -9.52
CA PHE A 49 -4.88 21.08 -8.89
C PHE A 49 -4.02 22.29 -8.54
N TYR A 50 -3.67 22.43 -7.27
CA TYR A 50 -2.84 23.52 -6.76
C TYR A 50 -1.50 23.00 -6.24
N VAL A 51 -0.44 23.72 -6.57
CA VAL A 51 0.92 23.47 -6.09
C VAL A 51 1.31 24.56 -5.12
N LEU A 52 1.76 24.18 -3.94
CA LEU A 52 2.24 25.08 -2.90
C LEU A 52 3.71 25.46 -3.15
N ASP A 53 4.25 26.32 -2.30
CA ASP A 53 5.62 26.80 -2.39
C ASP A 53 6.58 25.85 -1.60
N GLY A 54 6.71 24.60 -2.09
CA GLY A 54 7.57 23.60 -1.51
C GLY A 54 7.15 23.07 -0.14
N PHE A 55 7.82 21.99 0.33
CA PHE A 55 7.49 21.32 1.59
C PHE A 55 8.15 21.99 2.80
N HIS A 56 7.63 23.16 3.18
CA HIS A 56 8.06 23.89 4.37
C HIS A 56 6.93 24.71 4.99
N TYR A 57 7.10 25.10 6.25
CA TYR A 57 6.21 26.03 6.91
C TYR A 57 6.49 27.46 6.42
N SER A 58 5.47 28.10 5.83
CA SER A 58 5.59 29.50 5.40
C SER A 58 4.23 30.20 5.47
N ARG A 59 4.28 31.54 5.66
CA ARG A 59 3.07 32.40 5.57
C ARG A 59 2.45 32.33 4.18
N LYS A 60 3.26 32.13 3.14
CA LYS A 60 2.81 31.99 1.75
C LYS A 60 1.94 30.74 1.58
N ASN A 61 2.41 29.57 2.02
CA ASN A 61 1.63 28.33 1.98
C ASN A 61 0.34 28.42 2.77
N ILE A 62 0.35 29.02 3.97
CA ILE A 62 -0.85 29.22 4.79
C ILE A 62 -1.87 30.10 4.05
N LYS A 63 -1.43 31.23 3.45
CA LYS A 63 -2.29 32.14 2.68
C LYS A 63 -2.85 31.45 1.44
N MET A 64 -2.03 30.70 0.71
CA MET A 64 -2.48 29.96 -0.47
C MET A 64 -3.56 28.95 -0.12
N ILE A 65 -3.34 28.13 0.93
CA ILE A 65 -4.36 27.14 1.35
C ILE A 65 -5.63 27.86 1.81
N ARG A 66 -5.54 28.94 2.59
CA ARG A 66 -6.73 29.70 3.02
C ARG A 66 -7.55 30.19 1.84
N ASN A 67 -6.90 30.78 0.84
CA ASN A 67 -7.58 31.26 -0.37
C ASN A 67 -8.26 30.11 -1.14
N ILE A 68 -7.62 28.92 -1.18
CA ILE A 68 -8.21 27.73 -1.82
C ILE A 68 -9.46 27.28 -1.04
N LEU A 69 -9.35 27.19 0.30
CA LEU A 69 -10.47 26.77 1.16
C LEU A 69 -11.68 27.69 0.99
N GLU A 70 -11.47 29.02 0.95
CA GLU A 70 -12.50 30.04 0.76
C GLU A 70 -13.07 30.01 -0.66
N LYS A 71 -12.21 30.06 -1.68
CA LYS A 71 -12.60 30.06 -3.10
C LYS A 71 -13.51 28.87 -3.45
N HIS A 72 -13.16 27.69 -2.94
CA HIS A 72 -13.88 26.45 -3.25
C HIS A 72 -14.88 26.04 -2.17
N ARG A 73 -15.09 26.86 -1.12
CA ARG A 73 -16.01 26.62 0.00
C ARG A 73 -15.82 25.23 0.61
N ILE A 74 -14.57 24.86 0.88
CA ILE A 74 -14.20 23.55 1.39
C ILE A 74 -14.70 23.36 2.81
N LYS A 75 -15.40 22.26 3.06
CA LYS A 75 -15.89 21.87 4.39
C LYS A 75 -15.02 20.78 5.06
N VAL A 76 -14.42 19.90 4.25
CA VAL A 76 -13.60 18.79 4.72
C VAL A 76 -12.28 18.77 3.97
N VAL A 77 -11.19 18.63 4.71
CA VAL A 77 -9.84 18.42 4.16
C VAL A 77 -9.38 17.01 4.47
N ILE A 78 -9.04 16.24 3.45
CA ILE A 78 -8.42 14.92 3.61
C ILE A 78 -6.89 15.11 3.53
N ASN A 79 -6.22 15.00 4.67
CA ASN A 79 -4.77 15.00 4.74
C ASN A 79 -4.26 13.57 4.47
N GLN A 80 -3.86 13.31 3.25
CA GLN A 80 -3.37 12.00 2.80
C GLN A 80 -2.00 11.62 3.38
N TRP A 81 -1.44 12.42 4.27
CA TRP A 81 -0.13 12.15 4.86
C TRP A 81 -0.19 12.26 6.39
N GLY A 82 -0.76 11.24 7.00
CA GLY A 82 -1.08 11.20 8.44
C GLY A 82 0.12 11.05 9.39
N LEU A 83 1.37 11.02 8.89
CA LEU A 83 2.56 10.90 9.73
C LEU A 83 3.24 12.24 10.04
N PRO A 84 3.65 13.06 9.05
CA PRO A 84 4.40 14.27 9.36
C PRO A 84 3.49 15.37 9.89
N TYR A 85 3.96 16.04 10.95
CA TYR A 85 3.20 17.12 11.59
C TYR A 85 3.05 18.38 10.71
N LEU A 86 3.97 18.62 9.77
CA LEU A 86 4.01 19.84 8.97
C LEU A 86 2.72 20.11 8.18
N PRO A 87 2.15 19.15 7.42
CA PRO A 87 0.90 19.38 6.70
C PRO A 87 -0.24 19.80 7.62
N ILE A 88 -0.44 19.10 8.72
CA ILE A 88 -1.53 19.40 9.65
C ILE A 88 -1.34 20.75 10.34
N LEU A 89 -0.09 21.14 10.66
CA LEU A 89 0.23 22.44 11.20
C LEU A 89 -0.15 23.56 10.24
N VAL A 90 0.24 23.45 8.96
CA VAL A 90 -0.09 24.43 7.93
C VAL A 90 -1.60 24.48 7.68
N LEU A 91 -2.26 23.34 7.63
CA LEU A 91 -3.72 23.23 7.45
C LEU A 91 -4.47 23.91 8.61
N ARG A 92 -4.17 23.60 9.87
CA ARG A 92 -4.84 24.22 11.01
C ARG A 92 -4.64 25.74 11.08
N LYS A 93 -3.45 26.24 10.71
CA LYS A 93 -3.20 27.68 10.60
C LYS A 93 -3.98 28.32 9.44
N ALA A 94 -4.15 27.60 8.33
CA ALA A 94 -4.93 28.09 7.19
C ALA A 94 -6.45 28.10 7.49
N CYS A 95 -6.97 27.05 8.12
CA CYS A 95 -8.39 26.98 8.53
C CYS A 95 -8.77 28.09 9.53
N GLY A 96 -7.84 28.50 10.41
CA GLY A 96 -8.12 29.56 11.39
C GLY A 96 -9.32 29.21 12.28
N LYS A 97 -10.34 30.08 12.29
CA LYS A 97 -11.60 29.92 13.05
C LYS A 97 -12.72 29.27 12.21
N GLN A 98 -12.47 28.92 10.94
CA GLN A 98 -13.48 28.31 10.08
C GLN A 98 -13.79 26.88 10.57
N ASN A 99 -15.07 26.48 10.49
CA ASN A 99 -15.49 25.12 10.85
C ASN A 99 -15.18 24.13 9.72
N ILE A 100 -13.88 23.95 9.44
CA ILE A 100 -13.39 22.98 8.45
C ILE A 100 -12.88 21.75 9.17
N LYS A 101 -13.41 20.59 8.81
CA LYS A 101 -13.01 19.31 9.39
C LYS A 101 -11.76 18.77 8.69
N ILE A 102 -10.85 18.21 9.47
CA ILE A 102 -9.64 17.59 8.92
C ILE A 102 -9.63 16.11 9.24
N VAL A 103 -9.58 15.29 8.20
CA VAL A 103 -9.43 13.84 8.27
C VAL A 103 -8.02 13.49 7.82
N SER A 104 -7.19 12.95 8.72
CA SER A 104 -5.84 12.50 8.35
C SER A 104 -5.84 11.00 8.09
N VAL A 105 -5.21 10.57 6.99
CA VAL A 105 -5.10 9.16 6.58
C VAL A 105 -3.65 8.71 6.69
N TYR A 106 -3.42 7.59 7.36
CA TYR A 106 -2.11 6.96 7.44
C TYR A 106 -2.05 5.70 6.59
N HIS A 107 -1.25 5.73 5.53
CA HIS A 107 -1.22 4.70 4.49
C HIS A 107 -0.25 3.54 4.74
N ASN A 108 0.44 3.52 5.88
CA ASN A 108 1.41 2.48 6.21
C ASN A 108 1.06 1.77 7.52
N ASP A 109 1.73 0.64 7.80
CA ASP A 109 1.67 0.03 9.11
C ASP A 109 2.31 0.98 10.14
N PRO A 110 1.59 1.39 11.20
CA PRO A 110 2.14 2.27 12.24
C PRO A 110 3.34 1.71 12.98
N GLY A 111 3.45 0.39 13.06
CA GLY A 111 4.56 -0.32 13.70
C GLY A 111 5.84 -0.32 12.87
N THR A 112 5.76 0.00 11.59
CA THR A 112 6.88 -0.02 10.65
C THR A 112 7.12 1.33 10.01
N ASN A 113 8.38 1.76 9.98
CA ASN A 113 8.79 3.02 9.36
C ASN A 113 10.10 2.76 8.60
N ALA A 114 10.18 3.18 7.35
CA ALA A 114 11.36 2.97 6.53
C ALA A 114 12.66 3.45 7.21
N ARG A 115 12.63 4.62 7.90
CA ARG A 115 13.79 5.12 8.64
C ARG A 115 14.22 4.20 9.79
N LEU A 116 13.26 3.65 10.53
CA LEU A 116 13.53 2.72 11.63
C LEU A 116 14.08 1.40 11.10
N LYS A 117 13.51 0.86 10.01
CA LYS A 117 13.99 -0.36 9.35
C LYS A 117 15.41 -0.22 8.84
N ILE A 118 15.77 0.90 8.20
CA ILE A 118 17.14 1.17 7.77
C ILE A 118 18.11 1.12 8.95
N VAL A 119 17.75 1.76 10.08
CA VAL A 119 18.62 1.73 11.28
C VAL A 119 18.69 0.33 11.90
N GLU A 120 17.57 -0.41 11.91
CA GLU A 120 17.55 -1.81 12.37
C GLU A 120 18.48 -2.71 11.55
N GLU A 121 18.50 -2.56 10.24
CA GLU A 121 19.42 -3.29 9.37
C GLU A 121 20.89 -2.90 9.60
N GLN A 122 21.16 -1.58 9.74
CA GLN A 122 22.48 -1.11 10.12
C GLN A 122 22.95 -1.72 11.45
N ILE A 123 22.08 -1.84 12.45
CA ILE A 123 22.41 -2.47 13.75
C ILE A 123 22.76 -3.95 13.59
N LYS A 124 22.10 -4.66 12.67
CA LYS A 124 22.40 -6.08 12.40
C LYS A 124 23.75 -6.27 11.72
N GLN A 125 24.12 -5.38 10.80
CA GLN A 125 25.33 -5.49 9.97
C GLN A 125 26.61 -5.03 10.69
N VAL A 126 26.49 -4.10 11.65
CA VAL A 126 27.66 -3.53 12.33
C VAL A 126 28.22 -4.51 13.36
N ALA A 127 29.56 -4.75 13.34
CA ALA A 127 30.25 -5.63 14.29
C ALA A 127 30.64 -4.94 15.62
N GLY A 128 30.91 -3.63 15.60
CA GLY A 128 31.45 -2.88 16.75
C GLY A 128 30.38 -2.59 17.82
N LYS A 129 30.65 -2.93 19.10
CA LYS A 129 29.72 -2.70 20.23
C LYS A 129 29.31 -1.22 20.36
N TRP A 130 30.26 -0.29 20.27
CA TRP A 130 30.01 1.15 20.37
C TRP A 130 29.13 1.68 19.24
N CYS A 131 29.39 1.24 17.98
CA CYS A 131 28.56 1.60 16.84
C CYS A 131 27.13 1.07 17.00
N LYS A 132 26.94 -0.14 17.52
CA LYS A 132 25.61 -0.67 17.84
C LYS A 132 24.87 0.16 18.87
N ILE A 133 25.56 0.65 19.90
CA ILE A 133 24.96 1.52 20.94
C ILE A 133 24.49 2.84 20.31
N ILE A 134 25.33 3.49 19.51
CA ILE A 134 25.01 4.76 18.82
C ILE A 134 23.79 4.55 17.90
N LEU A 135 23.78 3.48 17.11
CA LEU A 135 22.64 3.18 16.23
C LEU A 135 21.35 2.88 17.01
N LYS A 136 21.42 2.21 18.15
CA LYS A 136 20.27 2.02 19.04
C LYS A 136 19.73 3.33 19.57
N ILE A 137 20.62 4.24 20.02
CA ILE A 137 20.21 5.59 20.44
C ILE A 137 19.53 6.35 19.29
N LYS A 138 20.13 6.33 18.10
CA LYS A 138 19.54 6.92 16.88
C LYS A 138 18.16 6.33 16.58
N TRP A 139 18.01 5.02 16.72
CA TRP A 139 16.72 4.34 16.53
C TRP A 139 15.66 4.84 17.53
N HIS A 140 16.01 4.96 18.82
CA HIS A 140 15.12 5.47 19.85
C HIS A 140 14.72 6.92 19.59
N ILE A 141 15.65 7.78 19.19
CA ILE A 141 15.34 9.18 18.83
C ILE A 141 14.35 9.22 17.66
N PHE A 142 14.59 8.46 16.60
CA PHE A 142 13.68 8.41 15.44
C PHE A 142 12.31 7.84 15.82
N ARG A 143 12.28 6.82 16.70
CA ARG A 143 11.05 6.24 17.21
C ARG A 143 10.21 7.25 17.97
N ILE A 144 10.84 8.01 18.89
CA ILE A 144 10.18 9.04 19.68
C ILE A 144 9.70 10.17 18.75
N ALA A 145 10.56 10.70 17.90
CA ALA A 145 10.21 11.78 16.99
C ALA A 145 9.02 11.39 16.07
N THR A 146 9.02 10.16 15.56
CA THR A 146 7.91 9.64 14.75
C THR A 146 6.63 9.54 15.57
N GLY A 147 6.69 8.99 16.79
CA GLY A 147 5.53 8.86 17.66
C GLY A 147 4.93 10.21 18.08
N VAL A 148 5.78 11.17 18.43
CA VAL A 148 5.34 12.55 18.74
C VAL A 148 4.69 13.20 17.52
N SER A 149 5.25 13.01 16.33
CA SER A 149 4.66 13.51 15.09
C SER A 149 3.28 12.91 14.81
N MET A 150 3.13 11.59 14.95
CA MET A 150 1.83 10.90 14.82
C MET A 150 0.82 11.40 15.87
N HIS A 151 1.26 11.54 17.12
CA HIS A 151 0.44 12.07 18.20
C HIS A 151 -0.08 13.48 17.89
N TYR A 152 0.80 14.33 17.38
CA TYR A 152 0.43 15.69 16.97
C TYR A 152 -0.62 15.64 15.85
N VAL A 153 -0.40 14.85 14.80
CA VAL A 153 -1.37 14.74 13.69
C VAL A 153 -2.70 14.21 14.18
N TYR A 154 -2.72 13.21 15.05
CA TYR A 154 -3.94 12.67 15.66
C TYR A 154 -4.71 13.73 16.44
N ASN A 155 -4.04 14.48 17.30
CA ASN A 155 -4.68 15.49 18.15
C ASN A 155 -5.30 16.64 17.34
N TYR A 156 -4.62 17.06 16.28
CA TYR A 156 -5.06 18.16 15.41
C TYR A 156 -5.92 17.71 14.22
N SER A 157 -6.30 16.45 14.15
CA SER A 157 -7.29 15.92 13.21
C SER A 157 -8.66 15.76 13.89
N ASP A 158 -9.75 15.90 13.16
CA ASP A 158 -11.11 15.60 13.64
C ASP A 158 -11.36 14.08 13.58
N ARG A 159 -10.78 13.39 12.57
CA ARG A 159 -10.73 11.93 12.45
C ARG A 159 -9.34 11.51 11.94
N TYR A 160 -8.94 10.31 12.33
CA TYR A 160 -7.67 9.73 11.94
C TYR A 160 -7.93 8.33 11.35
N MET A 161 -7.60 8.14 10.07
CA MET A 161 -7.91 6.93 9.33
C MET A 161 -6.73 5.98 9.36
N LEU A 162 -7.00 4.72 9.69
CA LEU A 162 -6.09 3.59 9.51
C LEU A 162 -6.69 2.64 8.47
N LEU A 163 -5.83 1.96 7.71
CA LEU A 163 -6.27 1.11 6.61
C LEU A 163 -6.72 -0.29 7.06
N SER A 164 -6.42 -0.68 8.30
CA SER A 164 -6.66 -2.02 8.81
C SER A 164 -6.95 -1.99 10.31
N GLN A 165 -7.82 -2.87 10.77
CA GLN A 165 -8.16 -3.01 12.19
C GLN A 165 -6.93 -3.43 13.02
N SER A 166 -6.09 -4.29 12.47
CA SER A 166 -4.85 -4.75 13.11
C SER A 166 -3.85 -3.62 13.39
N PHE A 167 -3.98 -2.49 12.71
CA PHE A 167 -3.12 -1.32 12.94
C PHE A 167 -3.46 -0.52 14.21
N VAL A 168 -4.66 -0.67 14.76
CA VAL A 168 -5.13 0.18 15.88
C VAL A 168 -4.24 0.05 17.11
N SER A 169 -3.91 -1.16 17.52
CA SER A 169 -3.10 -1.40 18.72
C SER A 169 -1.66 -0.90 18.55
N SER A 170 -1.05 -1.14 17.38
CA SER A 170 0.30 -0.66 17.06
C SER A 170 0.32 0.86 16.95
N PHE A 171 -0.68 1.47 16.31
CA PHE A 171 -0.81 2.93 16.23
C PHE A 171 -0.93 3.57 17.61
N LYS A 172 -1.84 3.07 18.46
CA LYS A 172 -2.04 3.57 19.81
C LYS A 172 -0.74 3.57 20.62
N ARG A 173 -0.01 2.45 20.59
CA ARG A 173 1.28 2.29 21.29
C ARG A 173 2.37 3.18 20.68
N PHE A 174 2.41 3.27 19.33
CA PHE A 174 3.46 4.00 18.62
C PHE A 174 3.29 5.51 18.75
N ALA A 175 2.08 6.01 18.71
CA ALA A 175 1.74 7.43 18.87
C ALA A 175 1.53 7.86 20.32
N TYR A 176 1.82 7.00 21.31
CA TYR A 176 1.64 7.30 22.75
C TYR A 176 0.22 7.75 23.11
N LEU A 177 -0.80 7.12 22.55
CA LEU A 177 -2.18 7.49 22.78
C LEU A 177 -2.78 6.71 23.97
N THR A 178 -3.48 7.42 24.84
CA THR A 178 -4.30 6.81 25.90
C THR A 178 -5.69 6.44 25.37
N LYS A 179 -6.26 7.29 24.51
CA LYS A 179 -7.56 7.10 23.83
C LYS A 179 -7.38 7.09 22.31
N ASN A 180 -8.29 6.44 21.61
CA ASN A 180 -8.29 6.34 20.15
C ASN A 180 -9.68 6.62 19.54
N ASP A 181 -10.46 7.47 20.20
CA ASP A 181 -11.84 7.86 19.85
C ASP A 181 -11.98 8.51 18.47
N LYS A 182 -10.91 9.14 17.96
CA LYS A 182 -10.88 9.71 16.60
C LYS A 182 -10.48 8.70 15.53
N VAL A 183 -10.00 7.51 15.89
CA VAL A 183 -9.57 6.49 14.93
C VAL A 183 -10.78 5.90 14.22
N GLN A 184 -10.69 5.81 12.91
CA GLN A 184 -11.63 5.11 12.05
C GLN A 184 -10.88 4.14 11.14
N ILE A 185 -11.47 3.01 10.85
CA ILE A 185 -10.89 2.03 9.93
C ILE A 185 -11.55 2.21 8.57
N LEU A 186 -10.72 2.52 7.57
CA LEU A 186 -11.16 2.66 6.20
C LEU A 186 -10.05 2.18 5.26
N PRO A 187 -10.21 1.00 4.66
CA PRO A 187 -9.25 0.46 3.72
C PRO A 187 -9.12 1.31 2.45
N ASN A 188 -8.05 1.08 1.71
CA ASN A 188 -7.93 1.63 0.37
C ASN A 188 -8.87 0.89 -0.60
N PRO A 189 -9.48 1.60 -1.57
CA PRO A 189 -10.23 0.97 -2.64
C PRO A 189 -9.31 0.24 -3.61
N ILE A 190 -9.83 -0.77 -4.30
CA ILE A 190 -9.24 -1.33 -5.51
C ILE A 190 -9.08 -0.22 -6.54
N THR A 191 -7.88 -0.09 -7.12
CA THR A 191 -7.57 1.02 -8.03
C THR A 191 -7.60 0.64 -9.49
N ILE A 192 -7.74 -0.65 -9.79
CA ILE A 192 -7.88 -1.21 -11.13
C ILE A 192 -9.31 -1.71 -11.30
N PRO A 193 -10.09 -1.14 -12.22
CA PRO A 193 -11.47 -1.59 -12.44
C PRO A 193 -11.54 -3.05 -12.84
N SER A 194 -12.38 -3.81 -12.16
CA SER A 194 -12.72 -5.20 -12.51
C SER A 194 -14.22 -5.39 -12.78
N SER A 195 -14.99 -4.29 -12.87
CA SER A 195 -16.45 -4.33 -13.07
C SER A 195 -16.88 -5.07 -14.34
N ASP A 196 -16.09 -4.92 -15.41
CA ASP A 196 -16.38 -5.52 -16.72
C ASP A 196 -15.67 -6.87 -16.93
N PHE A 197 -14.99 -7.37 -15.89
CA PHE A 197 -14.30 -8.65 -15.93
C PHE A 197 -15.22 -9.76 -15.46
N ILE A 198 -15.53 -10.69 -16.34
CA ILE A 198 -16.23 -11.92 -16.02
C ILE A 198 -15.16 -12.98 -15.74
N PHE A 199 -15.16 -13.48 -14.50
CA PHE A 199 -14.22 -14.53 -14.10
C PHE A 199 -14.58 -15.86 -14.79
N ASP A 200 -13.61 -16.39 -15.52
CA ASP A 200 -13.65 -17.74 -16.06
C ASP A 200 -12.34 -18.45 -15.71
N PHE A 201 -12.44 -19.47 -14.88
CA PHE A 201 -11.28 -20.24 -14.43
C PHE A 201 -10.51 -20.90 -15.59
N LEU A 202 -11.21 -21.31 -16.65
CA LEU A 202 -10.58 -21.95 -17.82
C LEU A 202 -9.69 -20.99 -18.63
N GLN A 203 -9.90 -19.70 -18.49
CA GLN A 203 -9.05 -18.67 -19.12
C GLN A 203 -7.82 -18.32 -18.28
N LYS A 204 -7.74 -18.82 -17.04
CA LYS A 204 -6.55 -18.62 -16.19
C LYS A 204 -5.39 -19.46 -16.71
N ARG A 205 -4.24 -18.79 -16.83
CA ARG A 205 -3.01 -19.43 -17.29
C ARG A 205 -2.24 -19.97 -16.09
N LYS A 206 -1.37 -20.93 -16.34
CA LYS A 206 -0.40 -21.44 -15.38
C LYS A 206 0.72 -20.40 -15.17
N GLU A 207 0.35 -19.27 -14.57
CA GLU A 207 1.23 -18.14 -14.31
C GLU A 207 1.21 -17.78 -12.82
N VAL A 208 2.41 -17.69 -12.24
CA VAL A 208 2.68 -17.08 -10.95
C VAL A 208 3.10 -15.63 -11.20
N LEU A 209 2.40 -14.67 -10.61
CA LEU A 209 2.54 -13.26 -10.89
C LEU A 209 3.15 -12.53 -9.69
N TYR A 210 4.09 -11.65 -9.95
CA TYR A 210 4.47 -10.56 -9.04
C TYR A 210 4.12 -9.22 -9.70
N VAL A 211 3.55 -8.30 -8.92
CA VAL A 211 3.28 -6.93 -9.35
C VAL A 211 3.81 -5.96 -8.31
N GLY A 212 4.67 -5.04 -8.74
CA GLY A 212 5.16 -4.00 -7.85
C GLY A 212 6.54 -3.44 -8.22
N ARG A 213 6.98 -2.46 -7.44
CA ARG A 213 8.34 -1.92 -7.58
C ARG A 213 9.38 -3.00 -7.26
N ILE A 214 10.43 -3.07 -8.06
CA ILE A 214 11.55 -3.98 -7.83
C ILE A 214 12.53 -3.33 -6.84
N ASP A 215 12.34 -3.64 -5.56
CA ASP A 215 13.06 -3.07 -4.41
C ASP A 215 13.32 -4.17 -3.37
N GLU A 216 14.56 -4.54 -3.18
CA GLU A 216 14.92 -5.62 -2.26
C GLU A 216 14.80 -5.24 -0.78
N ASN A 217 14.84 -3.97 -0.42
CA ASN A 217 14.68 -3.54 0.98
C ASN A 217 13.24 -3.77 1.47
N GLN A 218 12.26 -3.59 0.59
CA GLN A 218 10.85 -3.73 0.93
C GLN A 218 10.24 -5.00 0.33
N LYS A 219 10.38 -5.19 -0.99
CA LYS A 219 9.61 -6.20 -1.74
C LYS A 219 10.21 -7.60 -1.73
N ARG A 220 11.53 -7.72 -1.49
CA ARG A 220 12.23 -9.00 -1.31
C ARG A 220 11.94 -10.04 -2.41
N ILE A 221 11.99 -9.61 -3.69
CA ILE A 221 11.59 -10.44 -4.83
C ILE A 221 12.51 -11.65 -5.03
N HIS A 222 13.77 -11.57 -4.54
CA HIS A 222 14.66 -12.73 -4.51
C HIS A 222 14.01 -13.96 -3.87
N ARG A 223 13.15 -13.79 -2.84
CA ARG A 223 12.44 -14.89 -2.17
C ARG A 223 11.50 -15.62 -3.12
N ILE A 224 10.84 -14.89 -4.04
CA ILE A 224 9.98 -15.47 -5.08
C ILE A 224 10.83 -16.27 -6.05
N ILE A 225 11.97 -15.73 -6.48
CA ILE A 225 12.90 -16.40 -7.40
C ILE A 225 13.49 -17.66 -6.74
N ASP A 226 13.85 -17.61 -5.43
CA ASP A 226 14.35 -18.77 -4.71
C ASP A 226 13.29 -19.87 -4.58
N THR A 227 12.04 -19.51 -4.28
CA THR A 227 10.91 -20.44 -4.29
C THR A 227 10.67 -21.02 -5.68
N TRP A 228 10.73 -20.19 -6.72
CA TRP A 228 10.54 -20.61 -8.10
C TRP A 228 11.63 -21.60 -8.58
N ALA A 229 12.88 -21.40 -8.15
CA ALA A 229 13.98 -22.28 -8.48
C ALA A 229 13.77 -23.74 -8.01
N LEU A 230 13.00 -23.93 -6.93
CA LEU A 230 12.64 -25.26 -6.42
C LEU A 230 11.40 -25.87 -7.13
N LEU A 231 10.69 -25.06 -7.95
CA LEU A 231 9.44 -25.44 -8.61
C LEU A 231 9.60 -25.69 -10.10
N GLU A 232 10.40 -24.91 -10.80
CA GLU A 232 10.42 -24.83 -12.27
C GLU A 232 10.63 -26.19 -12.93
N ALA A 233 11.56 -27.00 -12.44
CA ALA A 233 11.84 -28.31 -13.01
C ALA A 233 10.65 -29.30 -12.93
N SER A 234 9.83 -29.18 -11.85
CA SER A 234 8.65 -30.03 -11.66
C SER A 234 7.39 -29.49 -12.36
N PHE A 235 7.41 -28.22 -12.77
CA PHE A 235 6.27 -27.52 -13.38
C PHE A 235 6.68 -26.77 -14.65
N PRO A 236 7.17 -27.44 -15.69
CA PRO A 236 7.74 -26.79 -16.88
C PRO A 236 6.72 -26.03 -17.72
N ASP A 237 5.42 -26.24 -17.49
CA ASP A 237 4.31 -25.56 -18.16
C ASP A 237 3.83 -24.30 -17.41
N TRP A 238 4.39 -24.02 -16.22
CA TRP A 238 4.15 -22.80 -15.47
C TRP A 238 5.20 -21.74 -15.76
N LYS A 239 4.84 -20.46 -15.57
CA LYS A 239 5.74 -19.31 -15.73
C LYS A 239 5.68 -18.39 -14.52
N LEU A 240 6.82 -17.83 -14.14
CA LEU A 240 6.91 -16.71 -13.20
C LEU A 240 6.96 -15.40 -14.00
N ILE A 241 5.95 -14.55 -13.80
CA ILE A 241 5.82 -13.25 -14.47
C ILE A 241 6.07 -12.14 -13.45
N ILE A 242 7.08 -11.31 -13.68
CA ILE A 242 7.46 -10.19 -12.83
C ILE A 242 7.10 -8.88 -13.54
N VAL A 243 6.05 -8.21 -13.06
CA VAL A 243 5.56 -6.93 -13.58
C VAL A 243 5.99 -5.80 -12.66
N GLY A 244 6.81 -4.93 -13.19
CA GLY A 244 7.34 -3.77 -12.46
C GLY A 244 8.76 -3.43 -12.88
N ASP A 245 9.27 -2.36 -12.30
CA ASP A 245 10.64 -1.91 -12.51
C ASP A 245 11.24 -1.40 -11.20
N GLY A 246 12.55 -1.22 -11.16
CA GLY A 246 13.26 -0.70 -10.00
C GLY A 246 14.75 -0.99 -10.03
N VAL A 247 15.44 -0.41 -9.05
CA VAL A 247 16.91 -0.39 -8.98
C VAL A 247 17.54 -1.79 -8.92
N GLU A 248 16.82 -2.77 -8.39
CA GLU A 248 17.34 -4.13 -8.19
C GLU A 248 17.04 -5.10 -9.36
N LYS A 249 16.35 -4.65 -10.40
CA LYS A 249 15.99 -5.50 -11.54
C LYS A 249 17.19 -6.21 -12.16
N ARG A 250 18.31 -5.48 -12.36
CA ARG A 250 19.52 -6.06 -12.95
C ARG A 250 20.10 -7.20 -12.10
N ASN A 251 20.10 -7.04 -10.78
CA ASN A 251 20.58 -8.05 -9.85
C ASN A 251 19.71 -9.31 -9.88
N LEU A 252 18.38 -9.13 -9.95
CA LEU A 252 17.42 -10.24 -10.02
C LEU A 252 17.51 -10.99 -11.33
N VAL A 253 17.70 -10.30 -12.47
CA VAL A 253 17.96 -10.95 -13.78
C VAL A 253 19.25 -11.75 -13.72
N GLY A 254 20.34 -11.21 -13.14
CA GLY A 254 21.58 -11.94 -12.91
C GLY A 254 21.38 -13.20 -12.07
N LYS A 255 20.56 -13.16 -11.03
CA LYS A 255 20.20 -14.31 -10.20
C LYS A 255 19.45 -15.38 -11.00
N VAL A 256 18.49 -15.01 -11.82
CA VAL A 256 17.75 -15.93 -12.71
C VAL A 256 18.71 -16.67 -13.65
N ILE A 257 19.65 -15.95 -14.26
CA ILE A 257 20.68 -16.55 -15.15
C ILE A 257 21.59 -17.50 -14.36
N GLN A 258 22.06 -17.09 -13.18
CA GLN A 258 22.91 -17.91 -12.29
C GLN A 258 22.22 -19.22 -11.89
N LEU A 259 20.92 -19.17 -11.61
CA LEU A 259 20.11 -20.33 -11.26
C LEU A 259 19.64 -21.14 -12.47
N LYS A 260 19.97 -20.73 -13.70
CA LYS A 260 19.59 -21.36 -14.99
C LYS A 260 18.08 -21.55 -15.13
N LEU A 261 17.29 -20.57 -14.67
CA LEU A 261 15.83 -20.58 -14.79
C LEU A 261 15.42 -20.10 -16.19
N ASN A 262 14.48 -20.81 -16.81
CA ASN A 262 14.05 -20.56 -18.19
C ASN A 262 12.63 -19.96 -18.28
N ASN A 263 11.78 -20.19 -17.27
CA ASN A 263 10.39 -19.79 -17.25
C ASN A 263 10.13 -18.56 -16.39
N VAL A 264 11.09 -17.63 -16.31
CA VAL A 264 10.97 -16.34 -15.60
C VAL A 264 10.96 -15.19 -16.60
N VAL A 265 9.92 -14.36 -16.58
CA VAL A 265 9.74 -13.23 -17.48
C VAL A 265 9.68 -11.92 -16.72
N PHE A 266 10.53 -10.94 -17.07
CA PHE A 266 10.50 -9.58 -16.56
C PHE A 266 9.83 -8.65 -17.57
N GLU A 267 8.59 -8.27 -17.32
CA GLU A 267 7.76 -7.47 -18.22
C GLU A 267 8.05 -5.95 -18.15
N GLY A 268 8.80 -5.52 -17.12
CA GLY A 268 9.00 -4.09 -16.86
C GLY A 268 7.75 -3.43 -16.30
N PHE A 269 7.71 -2.09 -16.36
CA PHE A 269 6.56 -1.32 -15.89
C PHE A 269 5.41 -1.40 -16.92
N GLN A 270 4.36 -2.13 -16.57
CA GLN A 270 3.20 -2.38 -17.42
C GLN A 270 1.89 -2.13 -16.66
N ASN A 271 0.77 -2.08 -17.40
CA ASN A 271 -0.56 -2.08 -16.80
C ASN A 271 -0.87 -3.48 -16.22
N PRO A 272 -0.97 -3.63 -14.88
CA PRO A 272 -1.12 -4.94 -14.27
C PRO A 272 -2.48 -5.60 -14.53
N SER A 273 -3.49 -4.86 -14.97
CA SER A 273 -4.82 -5.40 -15.33
C SER A 273 -4.75 -6.55 -16.32
N LEU A 274 -3.87 -6.44 -17.33
CA LEU A 274 -3.69 -7.47 -18.36
C LEU A 274 -3.17 -8.79 -17.78
N TYR A 275 -2.36 -8.69 -16.72
CA TYR A 275 -1.76 -9.86 -16.05
C TYR A 275 -2.73 -10.45 -15.03
N TYR A 276 -3.44 -9.61 -14.25
CA TYR A 276 -4.46 -10.10 -13.32
C TYR A 276 -5.56 -10.88 -14.03
N LYS A 277 -5.96 -10.48 -15.24
CA LYS A 277 -6.99 -11.22 -16.00
C LYS A 277 -6.60 -12.66 -16.29
N ARG A 278 -5.32 -12.94 -16.49
CA ARG A 278 -4.85 -14.25 -16.96
C ARG A 278 -4.08 -15.08 -15.92
N ALA A 279 -3.39 -14.45 -14.96
CA ALA A 279 -2.59 -15.18 -13.99
C ALA A 279 -3.46 -15.98 -13.02
N SER A 280 -2.94 -17.09 -12.50
CA SER A 280 -3.61 -17.93 -11.52
C SER A 280 -3.25 -17.56 -10.07
N ILE A 281 -1.99 -17.24 -9.80
CA ILE A 281 -1.46 -17.03 -8.45
C ILE A 281 -0.70 -15.71 -8.42
N LEU A 282 -0.93 -14.89 -7.39
CA LEU A 282 -0.06 -13.75 -7.05
C LEU A 282 0.85 -14.15 -5.90
N MET A 283 2.15 -13.91 -6.03
CA MET A 283 3.08 -14.11 -4.92
C MET A 283 3.65 -12.78 -4.43
N LEU A 284 3.53 -12.50 -3.11
CA LEU A 284 4.01 -11.28 -2.48
C LEU A 284 4.82 -11.61 -1.22
N THR A 285 6.14 -11.35 -1.26
CA THR A 285 7.08 -11.71 -0.18
C THR A 285 7.68 -10.50 0.52
N SER A 286 6.98 -9.38 0.49
CA SER A 286 7.43 -8.11 1.06
C SER A 286 7.81 -8.22 2.53
N GLU A 287 8.81 -7.47 2.96
CA GLU A 287 9.22 -7.35 4.36
C GLU A 287 8.25 -6.48 5.17
N TYR A 288 7.61 -5.53 4.53
CA TYR A 288 6.57 -4.67 5.11
C TYR A 288 5.69 -4.07 4.01
N GLU A 289 4.41 -3.85 4.33
CA GLU A 289 3.44 -3.19 3.47
C GLU A 289 2.58 -2.21 4.29
N GLY A 290 2.01 -1.23 3.58
CA GLY A 290 1.00 -0.37 4.18
C GLY A 290 -0.37 -1.04 4.24
N PHE A 291 -0.81 -1.58 3.10
CA PHE A 291 -2.09 -2.28 2.99
C PHE A 291 -1.99 -3.52 2.10
N GLY A 292 -1.20 -3.44 1.04
CA GLY A 292 -1.11 -4.50 0.04
C GLY A 292 -2.17 -4.37 -1.06
N LEU A 293 -2.28 -3.19 -1.66
CA LEU A 293 -3.24 -2.94 -2.77
C LEU A 293 -3.21 -4.01 -3.85
N VAL A 294 -2.03 -4.46 -4.24
CA VAL A 294 -1.86 -5.51 -5.27
C VAL A 294 -2.55 -6.82 -4.89
N VAL A 295 -2.73 -7.10 -3.59
CA VAL A 295 -3.42 -8.28 -3.09
C VAL A 295 -4.91 -8.19 -3.40
N VAL A 296 -5.57 -7.11 -2.96
CA VAL A 296 -7.02 -6.94 -3.20
C VAL A 296 -7.35 -6.72 -4.67
N GLU A 297 -6.44 -6.10 -5.44
CA GLU A 297 -6.53 -5.98 -6.89
C GLU A 297 -6.49 -7.37 -7.55
N ALA A 298 -5.49 -8.19 -7.23
CA ALA A 298 -5.37 -9.56 -7.74
C ALA A 298 -6.61 -10.40 -7.39
N MET A 299 -7.06 -10.34 -6.13
CA MET A 299 -8.28 -11.04 -5.66
C MET A 299 -9.52 -10.66 -6.49
N SER A 300 -9.66 -9.40 -6.89
CA SER A 300 -10.82 -8.94 -7.68
C SER A 300 -10.88 -9.52 -9.10
N PHE A 301 -9.77 -10.05 -9.57
CA PHE A 301 -9.67 -10.78 -10.84
C PHE A 301 -9.60 -12.30 -10.64
N GLY A 302 -9.80 -12.82 -9.45
CA GLY A 302 -9.69 -14.25 -9.15
C GLY A 302 -8.26 -14.79 -9.26
N VAL A 303 -7.27 -13.94 -8.99
CA VAL A 303 -5.86 -14.36 -8.81
C VAL A 303 -5.66 -14.66 -7.33
N ILE A 304 -5.22 -15.89 -7.03
CA ILE A 304 -5.05 -16.37 -5.65
C ILE A 304 -3.83 -15.72 -5.02
N PRO A 305 -3.97 -14.95 -3.93
CA PRO A 305 -2.82 -14.37 -3.25
C PRO A 305 -2.10 -15.40 -2.39
N VAL A 306 -0.78 -15.51 -2.55
CA VAL A 306 0.15 -16.20 -1.66
C VAL A 306 1.07 -15.15 -1.08
N VAL A 307 0.88 -14.81 0.20
CA VAL A 307 1.48 -13.61 0.80
C VAL A 307 2.26 -13.96 2.06
N TYR A 308 3.48 -13.43 2.16
CA TYR A 308 4.27 -13.54 3.40
C TYR A 308 3.67 -12.68 4.51
N GLY A 309 3.37 -13.28 5.65
CA GLY A 309 2.69 -12.66 6.79
C GLY A 309 3.52 -11.65 7.59
N SER A 310 4.36 -10.88 6.93
CA SER A 310 5.28 -9.91 7.53
C SER A 310 4.62 -8.62 8.03
N TYR A 311 3.38 -8.37 7.64
CA TYR A 311 2.60 -7.18 8.01
C TYR A 311 1.19 -7.56 8.44
N SER A 312 0.66 -6.85 9.43
CA SER A 312 -0.56 -7.27 10.12
C SER A 312 -1.82 -7.12 9.28
N ALA A 313 -1.86 -6.17 8.31
CA ALA A 313 -3.03 -5.97 7.47
C ALA A 313 -3.36 -7.18 6.57
N VAL A 314 -2.38 -8.05 6.26
CA VAL A 314 -2.64 -9.25 5.45
C VAL A 314 -3.67 -10.16 6.10
N TYR A 315 -3.66 -10.27 7.43
CA TYR A 315 -4.60 -11.10 8.21
C TYR A 315 -6.02 -10.50 8.30
N ASP A 316 -6.19 -9.21 7.98
CA ASP A 316 -7.50 -8.58 7.83
C ASP A 316 -8.04 -8.70 6.40
N ILE A 317 -7.14 -8.95 5.43
CA ILE A 317 -7.47 -9.07 4.00
C ILE A 317 -7.74 -10.52 3.64
N ILE A 318 -6.86 -11.44 4.02
CA ILE A 318 -6.87 -12.85 3.63
C ILE A 318 -7.28 -13.74 4.81
N SER A 319 -8.24 -14.60 4.56
CA SER A 319 -8.55 -15.75 5.41
C SER A 319 -7.76 -16.95 4.89
N ASP A 320 -6.69 -17.32 5.60
CA ASP A 320 -5.76 -18.36 5.16
C ASP A 320 -6.44 -19.68 4.80
N GLY A 321 -6.13 -20.23 3.64
CA GLY A 321 -6.73 -21.46 3.11
C GLY A 321 -8.16 -21.31 2.57
N VAL A 322 -8.77 -20.11 2.65
CA VAL A 322 -10.16 -19.85 2.19
C VAL A 322 -10.16 -18.97 0.94
N ASP A 323 -9.50 -17.82 0.96
CA ASP A 323 -9.48 -16.86 -0.14
C ASP A 323 -8.06 -16.43 -0.54
N GLY A 324 -7.07 -17.14 -0.03
CA GLY A 324 -5.64 -16.99 -0.29
C GLY A 324 -4.81 -17.86 0.63
N VAL A 325 -3.50 -17.69 0.57
CA VAL A 325 -2.55 -18.40 1.41
C VAL A 325 -1.63 -17.40 2.11
N ILE A 326 -1.51 -17.51 3.43
CA ILE A 326 -0.57 -16.71 4.22
C ILE A 326 0.64 -17.58 4.59
N LEU A 327 1.81 -17.25 4.04
CA LEU A 327 3.07 -17.84 4.46
C LEU A 327 3.46 -17.26 5.83
N PRO A 328 3.61 -18.08 6.88
CA PRO A 328 3.75 -17.57 8.24
C PRO A 328 5.03 -16.75 8.42
N TYR A 329 4.91 -15.62 9.12
CA TYR A 329 6.07 -14.81 9.48
C TYR A 329 6.97 -15.53 10.48
N ASN A 330 8.25 -15.64 10.15
CA ASN A 330 9.25 -16.22 11.04
C ASN A 330 10.39 -15.21 11.30
N LYS A 331 10.73 -15.02 12.58
CA LYS A 331 11.86 -14.15 12.98
C LYS A 331 13.23 -14.63 12.46
N LYS A 332 13.35 -15.92 12.14
CA LYS A 332 14.56 -16.49 11.52
C LYS A 332 14.69 -16.16 10.05
N GLY A 333 13.61 -15.70 9.41
CA GLY A 333 13.55 -15.32 8.00
C GLY A 333 12.41 -16.00 7.24
N TYR A 334 12.41 -15.81 5.94
CA TYR A 334 11.46 -16.42 5.01
C TYR A 334 11.80 -17.91 4.84
N ASP A 335 10.78 -18.76 4.96
CA ASP A 335 10.90 -20.20 4.79
C ASP A 335 10.59 -20.57 3.33
N THR A 336 11.64 -20.74 2.53
CA THR A 336 11.54 -21.06 1.11
C THR A 336 10.95 -22.44 0.87
N GLU A 337 11.28 -23.42 1.71
CA GLU A 337 10.80 -24.81 1.56
C GLU A 337 9.30 -24.87 1.83
N PHE A 338 8.84 -24.28 2.94
CA PHE A 338 7.41 -24.19 3.25
C PHE A 338 6.63 -23.47 2.15
N ALA A 339 7.17 -22.35 1.64
CA ALA A 339 6.53 -21.63 0.54
C ALA A 339 6.46 -22.49 -0.74
N THR A 340 7.51 -23.26 -1.03
CA THR A 340 7.55 -24.18 -2.16
C THR A 340 6.48 -25.26 -2.03
N GLU A 341 6.29 -25.85 -0.85
CA GLU A 341 5.24 -26.85 -0.62
C GLU A 341 3.84 -26.25 -0.86
N LYS A 342 3.56 -25.07 -0.31
CA LYS A 342 2.28 -24.40 -0.52
C LYS A 342 2.03 -24.05 -1.98
N MET A 343 3.05 -23.64 -2.71
CA MET A 343 2.97 -23.39 -4.14
C MET A 343 2.71 -24.70 -4.93
N LYS A 344 3.39 -25.81 -4.59
CA LYS A 344 3.14 -27.14 -5.20
C LYS A 344 1.69 -27.57 -5.03
N GLU A 345 1.14 -27.47 -3.82
CA GLU A 345 -0.26 -27.78 -3.54
C GLU A 345 -1.20 -27.00 -4.51
N LEU A 346 -0.97 -25.71 -4.66
CA LEU A 346 -1.78 -24.87 -5.55
C LEU A 346 -1.55 -25.18 -7.04
N MET A 347 -0.34 -25.48 -7.44
CA MET A 347 -0.02 -25.75 -8.86
C MET A 347 -0.57 -27.10 -9.32
N LEU A 348 -0.68 -28.09 -8.44
CA LEU A 348 -1.22 -29.42 -8.74
C LEU A 348 -2.75 -29.46 -8.73
N ASP A 349 -3.40 -28.79 -7.78
CA ASP A 349 -4.82 -28.91 -7.52
C ASP A 349 -5.62 -27.78 -8.20
N ALA A 350 -6.24 -28.07 -9.35
CA ALA A 350 -7.04 -27.11 -10.10
C ALA A 350 -8.36 -26.74 -9.38
N ASP A 351 -9.00 -27.69 -8.71
CA ASP A 351 -10.26 -27.49 -8.01
C ASP A 351 -10.04 -26.58 -6.79
N LYS A 352 -8.96 -26.83 -6.04
CA LYS A 352 -8.55 -25.95 -4.94
C LYS A 352 -8.29 -24.52 -5.43
N ARG A 353 -7.57 -24.36 -6.58
CA ARG A 353 -7.36 -23.03 -7.16
C ARG A 353 -8.67 -22.35 -7.55
N ASN A 354 -9.60 -23.07 -8.17
CA ASN A 354 -10.91 -22.49 -8.53
C ASN A 354 -11.70 -22.03 -7.30
N ASN A 355 -11.75 -22.84 -6.27
CA ASN A 355 -12.46 -22.51 -5.03
C ASN A 355 -11.84 -21.27 -4.35
N LEU A 356 -10.53 -21.22 -4.18
CA LEU A 356 -9.84 -20.07 -3.61
C LEU A 356 -10.03 -18.81 -4.45
N ALA A 357 -9.99 -18.91 -5.78
CA ALA A 357 -10.19 -17.78 -6.68
C ALA A 357 -11.60 -17.18 -6.58
N GLN A 358 -12.64 -18.01 -6.51
CA GLN A 358 -14.02 -17.56 -6.31
C GLN A 358 -14.20 -16.88 -4.95
N ALA A 359 -13.65 -17.45 -3.89
CA ALA A 359 -13.69 -16.85 -2.55
C ALA A 359 -12.92 -15.52 -2.51
N ALA A 360 -11.77 -15.45 -3.18
CA ALA A 360 -10.99 -14.21 -3.31
C ALA A 360 -11.81 -13.08 -3.97
N ILE A 361 -12.54 -13.37 -5.05
CA ILE A 361 -13.42 -12.40 -5.72
C ILE A 361 -14.50 -11.90 -4.74
N ILE A 362 -15.12 -12.81 -4.00
CA ILE A 362 -16.18 -12.45 -3.02
C ILE A 362 -15.59 -11.51 -1.95
N THR A 363 -14.45 -11.87 -1.39
CA THR A 363 -13.76 -11.07 -0.37
C THR A 363 -13.36 -9.70 -0.90
N SER A 364 -12.87 -9.61 -2.15
CA SER A 364 -12.42 -8.35 -2.75
C SER A 364 -13.52 -7.29 -2.87
N LYS A 365 -14.80 -7.68 -2.93
CA LYS A 365 -15.94 -6.75 -3.02
C LYS A 365 -15.99 -5.75 -1.86
N ARG A 366 -15.46 -6.11 -0.68
CA ARG A 366 -15.33 -5.20 0.46
C ARG A 366 -14.47 -3.98 0.15
N TYR A 367 -13.56 -4.13 -0.80
CA TYR A 367 -12.57 -3.12 -1.22
C TYR A 367 -12.92 -2.45 -2.56
N SER A 368 -14.13 -2.71 -3.10
CA SER A 368 -14.60 -2.01 -4.30
C SER A 368 -14.64 -0.50 -4.08
N VAL A 369 -14.48 0.28 -5.15
CA VAL A 369 -14.56 1.74 -5.07
C VAL A 369 -15.88 2.19 -4.47
N GLU A 370 -16.98 1.54 -4.85
CA GLU A 370 -18.33 1.80 -4.35
C GLU A 370 -18.42 1.61 -2.85
N SER A 371 -18.00 0.46 -2.33
CA SER A 371 -18.03 0.12 -0.90
C SER A 371 -17.21 1.10 -0.05
N ILE A 372 -16.03 1.46 -0.55
CA ILE A 372 -15.13 2.39 0.16
C ILE A 372 -15.69 3.82 0.12
N VAL A 373 -16.22 4.26 -1.02
CA VAL A 373 -16.83 5.60 -1.15
C VAL A 373 -18.07 5.73 -0.28
N ASP A 374 -18.91 4.71 -0.19
CA ASP A 374 -20.06 4.68 0.73
C ASP A 374 -19.61 4.82 2.19
N SER A 375 -18.50 4.19 2.54
CA SER A 375 -17.91 4.32 3.88
C SER A 375 -17.39 5.74 4.14
N TRP A 376 -16.80 6.39 3.14
CA TRP A 376 -16.41 7.80 3.21
C TRP A 376 -17.63 8.72 3.36
N ASN A 377 -18.70 8.50 2.59
CA ASN A 377 -19.93 9.29 2.68
C ASN A 377 -20.58 9.17 4.06
N LYS A 378 -20.61 7.98 4.64
CA LYS A 378 -21.06 7.76 6.03
C LYS A 378 -20.19 8.50 7.04
N LEU A 379 -18.88 8.61 6.79
CA LEU A 379 -17.98 9.41 7.62
C LEU A 379 -18.28 10.90 7.46
N PHE A 380 -18.40 11.42 6.23
CA PHE A 380 -18.69 12.84 5.99
C PHE A 380 -20.00 13.30 6.63
N ALA A 381 -21.01 12.45 6.65
CA ALA A 381 -22.28 12.75 7.30
C ALA A 381 -22.18 12.86 8.85
N LYS A 382 -21.11 12.35 9.45
CA LYS A 382 -20.86 12.39 10.91
C LYS A 382 -19.85 13.49 11.33
N LEU A 383 -19.31 14.27 10.40
CA LEU A 383 -18.36 15.35 10.65
C LEU A 383 -19.06 16.69 10.80
#